data_99cdc930ba16663d93d96cc4fdbae290
#
_entry.id   99cdc930ba16663d93d96cc4fdbae290
#
_cell.length_a   1.000
_cell.length_b   1.000
_cell.length_c   1.000
_cell.angle_alpha   90.00
_cell.angle_beta   90.00
_cell.angle_gamma   90.00
#
_symmetry.space_group_name_H-M   'P 1'
#
loop_
_entity.id
_entity.type
_entity.pdbx_description
1 polymer ?
#
loop_
_entity_poly.entity_id
_entity_poly.type
_entity_poly.pdbx_seq_one_letter_code
_entity_poly.pdbx_strand_id
1 'polypeptide(L)'
;MNIKLYFTVLIVFSSCVERFEIPKIINSESSDLFGAGDTTYLELKPVWDETYGLEDPSEISIAPDGRIFVSDRLGNSIHVFNQDGSRAQGFEPLGNLTNQNGESLYPIDVDIDGKMNVFFIDGSEIIYVWNQYWNEVGISKVSSSILFNHVETDVDTMVDFDSDVWYSMLNSDDWQIKEINFMNDQNLIQDLLKPHVFYDGKEDINLFNDAFYQPDSSRFKGITSNSNQDNIFVVDDFGGFNNQHRIIQIDFKRRLLIELNSNDTVWVYKGEFGSSIKGFGTGSGTVNKPSSLDIDYQGNLYYTQKGEFFPVHMIIPNYSGDFATFNSGFEPGVNDIMDASQYGEVVDISVDNDKNVYIVDVEQKEVTIFNSKGNFFKNIQYTVGGDSSFIMNAPVAITVDDRGILYVCDEADKSIYRFKLSNNLDEDIIIED
;
A
#
# COMPACT_ATOMS: atom_id res chain seq x y z
N MET A 1 0.10 -2.06 67.33
CA MET A 1 -1.14 -1.94 66.50
C MET A 1 -0.81 -2.00 65.00
N ASN A 2 0.20 -2.72 64.56
CA ASN A 2 0.57 -2.68 63.10
C ASN A 2 0.75 -4.07 62.43
N ILE A 3 0.61 -5.15 63.18
CA ILE A 3 0.77 -6.52 62.64
C ILE A 3 -0.54 -7.03 61.99
N LYS A 4 -1.69 -6.63 62.52
CA LYS A 4 -2.99 -7.05 61.95
C LYS A 4 -3.32 -6.43 60.57
N LEU A 5 -2.77 -5.26 60.26
CA LEU A 5 -3.00 -4.58 58.97
C LEU A 5 -2.22 -5.24 57.83
N TYR A 6 -1.00 -5.74 58.12
CA TYR A 6 -0.19 -6.45 57.12
C TYR A 6 -0.77 -7.82 56.74
N PHE A 7 -1.41 -8.50 57.69
CA PHE A 7 -2.03 -9.79 57.41
C PHE A 7 -3.30 -9.66 56.53
N THR A 8 -4.05 -8.59 56.71
CA THR A 8 -5.26 -8.34 55.90
C THR A 8 -4.91 -7.93 54.46
N VAL A 9 -3.83 -7.18 54.28
CA VAL A 9 -3.35 -6.80 52.94
C VAL A 9 -2.76 -8.02 52.20
N LEU A 10 -2.09 -8.94 52.92
CA LEU A 10 -1.54 -10.15 52.29
C LEU A 10 -2.62 -11.13 51.83
N ILE A 11 -3.77 -11.19 52.53
CA ILE A 11 -4.88 -12.05 52.15
C ILE A 11 -5.64 -11.49 50.95
N VAL A 12 -5.70 -10.16 50.78
CA VAL A 12 -6.37 -9.53 49.62
C VAL A 12 -5.55 -9.73 48.34
N PHE A 13 -4.23 -9.79 48.42
CA PHE A 13 -3.40 -10.07 47.25
C PHE A 13 -3.29 -11.56 46.89
N SER A 14 -3.62 -12.47 47.80
CA SER A 14 -3.60 -13.91 47.52
C SER A 14 -4.91 -14.45 46.94
N SER A 15 -6.00 -13.65 46.93
CA SER A 15 -7.31 -14.08 46.46
C SER A 15 -7.62 -13.71 44.98
N CYS A 16 -6.69 -13.03 44.30
CA CYS A 16 -6.87 -12.62 42.89
C CYS A 16 -5.98 -13.36 41.91
N VAL A 17 -5.45 -14.52 42.27
CA VAL A 17 -4.83 -15.42 41.29
C VAL A 17 -5.75 -16.62 41.12
N GLU A 18 -6.88 -16.45 40.48
CA GLU A 18 -7.46 -17.57 39.76
C GLU A 18 -6.45 -17.96 38.68
N ARG A 19 -5.72 -19.03 38.95
CA ARG A 19 -5.00 -19.74 37.89
C ARG A 19 -6.07 -20.29 36.99
N PHE A 20 -6.23 -19.69 35.80
CA PHE A 20 -6.83 -20.38 34.69
C PHE A 20 -5.98 -21.65 34.47
N GLU A 21 -6.49 -22.79 34.89
CA GLU A 21 -5.92 -24.08 34.51
C GLU A 21 -6.11 -24.12 32.97
N ILE A 22 -5.01 -23.98 32.29
CA ILE A 22 -4.98 -24.34 30.85
C ILE A 22 -5.47 -25.78 30.80
N PRO A 23 -6.55 -26.07 30.05
CA PRO A 23 -7.06 -27.43 29.95
C PRO A 23 -5.92 -28.35 29.57
N LYS A 24 -5.59 -29.29 30.43
CA LYS A 24 -4.53 -30.30 30.23
C LYS A 24 -4.88 -31.34 29.18
N ILE A 25 -6.00 -31.13 28.47
CA ILE A 25 -6.45 -31.98 27.41
C ILE A 25 -6.60 -31.11 26.16
N ILE A 26 -5.47 -30.72 25.58
CA ILE A 26 -5.42 -30.75 24.11
C ILE A 26 -5.34 -32.24 23.84
N ASN A 27 -6.50 -32.87 23.60
CA ASN A 27 -6.54 -34.23 23.15
C ASN A 27 -5.75 -34.28 21.87
N SER A 28 -4.59 -34.90 21.90
CA SER A 28 -3.80 -35.25 20.73
C SER A 28 -4.55 -36.24 19.81
N GLU A 29 -5.75 -36.64 20.19
CA GLU A 29 -6.62 -37.52 19.40
C GLU A 29 -7.57 -36.75 18.47
N SER A 30 -7.71 -35.41 18.61
CA SER A 30 -8.49 -34.63 17.65
C SER A 30 -7.68 -34.15 16.44
N SER A 31 -6.34 -34.22 16.49
CA SER A 31 -5.46 -33.88 15.37
C SER A 31 -5.48 -34.90 14.23
N ASP A 32 -5.98 -36.13 14.49
CA ASP A 32 -6.05 -37.18 13.46
C ASP A 32 -7.38 -37.19 12.71
N LEU A 33 -8.38 -36.41 13.14
CA LEU A 33 -9.69 -36.32 12.46
C LEU A 33 -9.76 -35.26 11.37
N PHE A 34 -8.83 -34.30 11.40
CA PHE A 34 -8.73 -33.26 10.38
C PHE A 34 -7.37 -33.39 9.72
N GLY A 35 -7.34 -34.14 8.61
CA GLY A 35 -6.17 -34.15 7.73
C GLY A 35 -5.81 -32.72 7.31
N ALA A 36 -4.55 -32.46 7.01
CA ALA A 36 -4.05 -31.17 6.51
C ALA A 36 -4.70 -30.71 5.19
N GLY A 37 -5.83 -31.30 4.79
CA GLY A 37 -6.60 -31.05 3.59
C GLY A 37 -7.95 -30.36 3.81
N ASP A 38 -8.40 -30.19 5.06
CA ASP A 38 -9.78 -29.71 5.32
C ASP A 38 -9.89 -28.19 5.52
N THR A 39 -8.78 -27.44 5.45
CA THR A 39 -8.83 -25.99 5.47
C THR A 39 -9.32 -25.45 4.14
N THR A 40 -10.30 -24.54 4.15
CA THR A 40 -10.78 -23.86 2.95
C THR A 40 -10.97 -22.38 3.22
N TYR A 41 -11.01 -21.58 2.16
CA TYR A 41 -11.41 -20.20 2.26
C TYR A 41 -12.93 -20.11 2.15
N LEU A 42 -13.55 -19.46 3.13
CA LEU A 42 -14.97 -19.18 3.14
C LEU A 42 -15.22 -17.74 2.74
N GLU A 43 -16.18 -17.55 1.86
CA GLU A 43 -16.64 -16.21 1.50
C GLU A 43 -17.40 -15.58 2.66
N LEU A 44 -17.06 -14.36 3.01
CA LEU A 44 -17.73 -13.56 4.02
C LEU A 44 -18.82 -12.70 3.38
N LYS A 45 -19.99 -12.67 4.00
CA LYS A 45 -21.12 -11.82 3.59
C LYS A 45 -21.23 -10.57 4.50
N PRO A 46 -21.83 -9.46 4.03
CA PRO A 46 -22.27 -9.24 2.65
C PRO A 46 -21.11 -9.04 1.68
N VAL A 47 -21.32 -9.29 0.40
CA VAL A 47 -20.43 -8.82 -0.66
C VAL A 47 -20.55 -7.31 -0.74
N TRP A 48 -19.44 -6.59 -0.92
CA TRP A 48 -19.49 -5.15 -1.15
C TRP A 48 -19.61 -4.91 -2.65
N ASP A 49 -20.80 -4.61 -3.09
CA ASP A 49 -21.19 -4.49 -4.48
C ASP A 49 -21.52 -3.03 -4.86
N GLU A 50 -22.25 -2.84 -5.95
CA GLU A 50 -22.69 -1.51 -6.41
C GLU A 50 -23.50 -0.72 -5.38
N THR A 51 -24.12 -1.39 -4.39
CA THR A 51 -24.83 -0.68 -3.29
C THR A 51 -23.88 0.06 -2.36
N TYR A 52 -22.60 -0.32 -2.37
CA TYR A 52 -21.52 0.40 -1.71
C TYR A 52 -20.95 1.55 -2.57
N GLY A 53 -21.52 1.80 -3.75
CA GLY A 53 -21.15 2.88 -4.66
C GLY A 53 -19.91 2.56 -5.49
N LEU A 54 -19.61 1.28 -5.72
CA LEU A 54 -18.53 0.83 -6.57
C LEU A 54 -19.00 0.79 -8.03
N GLU A 55 -18.20 1.36 -8.94
CA GLU A 55 -18.47 1.36 -10.38
C GLU A 55 -17.45 0.55 -11.18
N ASP A 56 -16.17 0.61 -10.77
CA ASP A 56 -15.05 -0.07 -11.45
C ASP A 56 -13.86 -0.20 -10.47
N PRO A 57 -13.98 -1.06 -9.43
CA PRO A 57 -12.93 -1.25 -8.45
C PRO A 57 -11.71 -1.87 -9.13
N SER A 58 -10.60 -1.11 -9.17
CA SER A 58 -9.39 -1.48 -9.91
C SER A 58 -8.23 -1.88 -9.02
N GLU A 59 -8.17 -1.36 -7.78
CA GLU A 59 -7.14 -1.71 -6.81
C GLU A 59 -7.65 -1.57 -5.38
N ILE A 60 -7.02 -2.28 -4.45
CA ILE A 60 -7.40 -2.29 -3.05
C ILE A 60 -6.17 -2.38 -2.13
N SER A 61 -6.07 -1.47 -1.18
CA SER A 61 -4.99 -1.44 -0.19
C SER A 61 -5.51 -1.25 1.22
N ILE A 62 -4.77 -1.74 2.22
CA ILE A 62 -5.12 -1.63 3.63
C ILE A 62 -4.13 -0.71 4.33
N ALA A 63 -4.66 0.35 4.94
CA ALA A 63 -3.86 1.27 5.73
C ALA A 63 -3.42 0.63 7.06
N PRO A 64 -2.34 1.14 7.69
CA PRO A 64 -1.86 0.65 8.98
C PRO A 64 -2.87 0.69 10.12
N ASP A 65 -3.91 1.51 10.01
CA ASP A 65 -5.00 1.60 10.97
C ASP A 65 -6.18 0.65 10.66
N GLY A 66 -6.04 -0.18 9.63
CA GLY A 66 -7.01 -1.19 9.21
C GLY A 66 -8.13 -0.68 8.32
N ARG A 67 -8.13 0.60 7.89
CA ARG A 67 -9.05 1.10 6.88
C ARG A 67 -8.67 0.58 5.50
N ILE A 68 -9.68 0.37 4.66
CA ILE A 68 -9.56 -0.24 3.35
C ILE A 68 -9.82 0.83 2.30
N PHE A 69 -8.85 1.02 1.42
CA PHE A 69 -8.88 1.98 0.34
C PHE A 69 -9.07 1.24 -0.98
N VAL A 70 -10.00 1.70 -1.79
CA VAL A 70 -10.35 1.09 -3.06
C VAL A 70 -10.31 2.15 -4.14
N SER A 71 -9.42 2.03 -5.10
CA SER A 71 -9.47 2.85 -6.30
C SER A 71 -10.63 2.41 -7.17
N ASP A 72 -11.49 3.36 -7.51
CA ASP A 72 -12.65 3.17 -8.39
C ASP A 72 -12.45 4.03 -9.62
N ARG A 73 -11.96 3.40 -10.69
CA ARG A 73 -11.52 4.09 -11.90
C ARG A 73 -12.66 4.83 -12.57
N LEU A 74 -13.79 4.17 -12.84
CA LEU A 74 -14.95 4.80 -13.48
C LEU A 74 -15.73 5.69 -12.52
N GLY A 75 -15.72 5.37 -11.23
CA GLY A 75 -16.27 6.21 -10.17
C GLY A 75 -15.45 7.47 -9.91
N ASN A 76 -14.27 7.61 -10.54
CA ASN A 76 -13.41 8.79 -10.38
C ASN A 76 -13.11 9.12 -8.91
N SER A 77 -12.88 8.09 -8.09
CA SER A 77 -12.76 8.22 -6.65
C SER A 77 -11.91 7.13 -6.02
N ILE A 78 -11.44 7.39 -4.81
CA ILE A 78 -10.91 6.37 -3.91
C ILE A 78 -11.89 6.24 -2.77
N HIS A 79 -12.52 5.08 -2.66
CA HIS A 79 -13.44 4.77 -1.59
C HIS A 79 -12.69 4.33 -0.35
N VAL A 80 -13.12 4.79 0.82
CA VAL A 80 -12.51 4.38 2.09
C VAL A 80 -13.55 3.73 2.98
N PHE A 81 -13.30 2.48 3.35
CA PHE A 81 -14.17 1.66 4.17
C PHE A 81 -13.50 1.32 5.51
N ASN A 82 -14.31 1.20 6.53
CA ASN A 82 -13.95 0.47 7.73
C ASN A 82 -14.02 -1.05 7.46
N GLN A 83 -13.43 -1.84 8.33
CA GLN A 83 -13.41 -3.31 8.18
C GLN A 83 -14.80 -3.98 8.19
N ASP A 84 -15.82 -3.30 8.74
CA ASP A 84 -17.22 -3.74 8.72
C ASP A 84 -17.98 -3.36 7.43
N GLY A 85 -17.33 -2.67 6.50
CA GLY A 85 -17.89 -2.20 5.24
C GLY A 85 -18.59 -0.84 5.32
N SER A 86 -18.65 -0.21 6.50
CA SER A 86 -19.16 1.16 6.60
C SER A 86 -18.18 2.16 5.97
N ARG A 87 -18.69 3.23 5.40
CA ARG A 87 -17.85 4.32 4.87
C ARG A 87 -17.10 5.01 5.99
N ALA A 88 -15.78 5.15 5.83
CA ALA A 88 -14.97 5.96 6.74
C ALA A 88 -15.25 7.46 6.54
N GLN A 89 -15.26 8.23 7.63
CA GLN A 89 -15.52 9.67 7.60
C GLN A 89 -14.20 10.45 7.43
N GLY A 90 -14.30 11.64 6.85
CA GLY A 90 -13.17 12.56 6.70
C GLY A 90 -12.34 12.31 5.44
N PHE A 91 -12.84 11.53 4.49
CA PHE A 91 -12.18 11.18 3.23
C PHE A 91 -12.89 11.75 1.99
N GLU A 92 -13.76 12.73 2.18
CA GLU A 92 -14.51 13.37 1.10
C GLU A 92 -13.62 13.95 -0.03
N PRO A 93 -12.38 14.44 0.25
CA PRO A 93 -11.49 14.91 -0.79
C PRO A 93 -11.03 13.84 -1.79
N LEU A 94 -11.16 12.56 -1.43
CA LEU A 94 -10.86 11.42 -2.31
C LEU A 94 -12.04 11.04 -3.23
N GLY A 95 -13.19 11.70 -3.07
CA GLY A 95 -14.32 11.58 -3.99
C GLY A 95 -14.25 12.63 -5.10
N ASN A 96 -14.63 12.26 -6.32
CA ASN A 96 -14.60 13.14 -7.51
C ASN A 96 -13.22 13.78 -7.73
N LEU A 97 -12.23 12.92 -7.89
CA LEU A 97 -10.84 13.31 -8.07
C LEU A 97 -10.65 14.16 -9.32
N THR A 98 -9.94 15.27 -9.16
CA THR A 98 -9.59 16.17 -10.27
C THR A 98 -8.13 16.62 -10.18
N ASN A 99 -7.51 16.83 -11.33
CA ASN A 99 -6.20 17.46 -11.40
C ASN A 99 -6.28 18.97 -11.14
N GLN A 100 -5.15 19.65 -11.15
CA GLN A 100 -5.07 21.11 -10.95
C GLN A 100 -5.85 21.93 -11.97
N ASN A 101 -6.09 21.38 -13.16
CA ASN A 101 -6.86 22.02 -14.24
C ASN A 101 -8.37 21.77 -14.11
N GLY A 102 -8.79 20.96 -13.13
CA GLY A 102 -10.20 20.56 -12.95
C GLY A 102 -10.65 19.42 -13.87
N GLU A 103 -9.70 18.71 -14.50
CA GLU A 103 -9.98 17.51 -15.30
C GLU A 103 -10.09 16.30 -14.37
N SER A 104 -11.02 15.39 -14.69
CA SER A 104 -11.21 14.15 -13.89
C SER A 104 -9.97 13.27 -13.90
N LEU A 105 -9.61 12.75 -12.72
CA LEU A 105 -8.58 11.74 -12.55
C LEU A 105 -9.23 10.37 -12.38
N TYR A 106 -8.68 9.37 -12.99
CA TYR A 106 -9.18 7.99 -12.98
C TYR A 106 -8.16 7.10 -12.26
N PRO A 107 -8.25 6.96 -10.93
CA PRO A 107 -7.25 6.23 -10.16
C PRO A 107 -7.25 4.76 -10.58
N ILE A 108 -6.08 4.23 -10.92
CA ILE A 108 -5.91 2.81 -11.28
C ILE A 108 -5.28 2.01 -10.16
N ASP A 109 -4.52 2.68 -9.29
CA ASP A 109 -3.86 2.03 -8.16
C ASP A 109 -3.72 3.02 -6.99
N VAL A 110 -3.74 2.50 -5.75
CA VAL A 110 -3.68 3.25 -4.50
C VAL A 110 -2.91 2.48 -3.44
N ASP A 111 -2.03 3.18 -2.73
CA ASP A 111 -1.37 2.62 -1.55
C ASP A 111 -1.19 3.64 -0.43
N ILE A 112 -1.06 3.16 0.82
CA ILE A 112 -1.05 4.00 2.02
C ILE A 112 0.18 3.69 2.86
N ASP A 113 1.01 4.71 3.09
CA ASP A 113 2.19 4.57 3.93
C ASP A 113 1.89 4.56 5.44
N GLY A 114 2.93 4.30 6.23
CA GLY A 114 2.85 4.30 7.70
C GLY A 114 2.48 5.65 8.34
N LYS A 115 2.44 6.75 7.58
CA LYS A 115 2.07 8.11 8.00
C LYS A 115 0.68 8.51 7.51
N MET A 116 -0.06 7.56 6.94
CA MET A 116 -1.39 7.78 6.35
C MET A 116 -1.37 8.73 5.14
N ASN A 117 -0.25 8.80 4.42
CA ASN A 117 -0.25 9.40 3.10
C ASN A 117 -0.89 8.42 2.13
N VAL A 118 -1.94 8.86 1.45
CA VAL A 118 -2.62 8.11 0.41
C VAL A 118 -1.98 8.47 -0.92
N PHE A 119 -1.22 7.56 -1.49
CA PHE A 119 -0.63 7.70 -2.81
C PHE A 119 -1.50 7.02 -3.84
N PHE A 120 -1.63 7.62 -5.01
CA PHE A 120 -2.33 6.98 -6.12
C PHE A 120 -1.81 7.45 -7.47
N ILE A 121 -2.08 6.65 -8.49
CA ILE A 121 -1.69 6.89 -9.88
C ILE A 121 -2.91 6.72 -10.80
N ASP A 122 -2.85 7.39 -11.96
CA ASP A 122 -3.89 7.38 -12.98
C ASP A 122 -3.44 6.77 -14.33
N GLY A 123 -2.28 6.11 -14.34
CA GLY A 123 -1.68 5.52 -15.54
C GLY A 123 -0.85 6.48 -16.37
N SER A 124 -0.73 7.75 -15.94
CA SER A 124 0.28 8.70 -16.46
C SER A 124 1.61 8.50 -15.71
N GLU A 125 2.55 9.44 -15.92
CA GLU A 125 3.81 9.53 -15.18
C GLU A 125 3.72 10.37 -13.90
N ILE A 126 2.50 10.61 -13.40
CA ILE A 126 2.24 11.44 -12.22
C ILE A 126 1.83 10.55 -11.05
N ILE A 127 2.37 10.87 -9.88
CA ILE A 127 1.94 10.30 -8.59
C ILE A 127 1.26 11.40 -7.81
N TYR A 128 0.07 11.11 -7.33
CA TYR A 128 -0.70 12.02 -6.48
C TYR A 128 -0.60 11.59 -5.02
N VAL A 129 -0.78 12.53 -4.11
CA VAL A 129 -0.83 12.28 -2.66
C VAL A 129 -1.94 13.08 -2.00
N TRP A 130 -2.51 12.49 -0.97
CA TRP A 130 -3.37 13.17 -0.02
C TRP A 130 -3.18 12.61 1.38
N ASN A 131 -3.39 13.45 2.40
CA ASN A 131 -3.30 13.04 3.79
C ASN A 131 -4.43 13.65 4.61
N GLN A 132 -5.17 12.84 5.34
CA GLN A 132 -6.31 13.27 6.16
C GLN A 132 -5.94 14.35 7.18
N TYR A 133 -4.72 14.32 7.72
CA TYR A 133 -4.22 15.29 8.69
C TYR A 133 -4.34 16.74 8.19
N TRP A 134 -4.11 16.99 6.90
CA TRP A 134 -4.25 18.32 6.31
C TRP A 134 -5.68 18.88 6.42
N ASN A 135 -6.66 18.00 6.26
CA ASN A 135 -8.06 18.36 6.43
C ASN A 135 -8.38 18.67 7.90
N GLU A 136 -7.83 17.94 8.84
CA GLU A 136 -8.05 18.13 10.28
C GLU A 136 -7.37 19.39 10.81
N VAL A 137 -6.20 19.74 10.34
CA VAL A 137 -5.47 20.98 10.70
C VAL A 137 -6.28 22.22 10.29
N GLY A 138 -7.07 22.10 9.23
CA GLY A 138 -7.97 23.15 8.75
C GLY A 138 -7.26 24.27 7.99
N ILE A 139 -8.02 24.94 7.14
CA ILE A 139 -7.55 26.01 6.25
C ILE A 139 -6.91 27.16 7.03
N SER A 140 -7.43 27.50 8.22
CA SER A 140 -6.94 28.61 9.02
C SER A 140 -5.52 28.43 9.52
N LYS A 141 -5.12 27.19 9.87
CA LYS A 141 -3.75 26.90 10.28
C LYS A 141 -2.79 26.87 9.09
N VAL A 142 -3.21 26.28 7.99
CA VAL A 142 -2.39 26.23 6.76
C VAL A 142 -2.23 27.63 6.16
N SER A 143 -3.27 28.48 6.21
CA SER A 143 -3.22 29.85 5.65
C SER A 143 -2.31 30.78 6.43
N SER A 144 -2.01 30.49 7.70
CA SER A 144 -1.06 31.23 8.51
C SER A 144 0.37 30.65 8.50
N SER A 145 0.58 29.55 7.79
CA SER A 145 1.84 28.84 7.73
C SER A 145 2.70 29.32 6.56
N ILE A 146 4.00 29.15 6.68
CA ILE A 146 4.97 29.44 5.61
C ILE A 146 5.50 28.14 5.05
N LEU A 147 5.36 27.95 3.75
CA LEU A 147 5.99 26.84 3.06
C LEU A 147 7.48 27.13 2.87
N PHE A 148 8.31 26.40 3.58
CA PHE A 148 9.74 26.44 3.38
C PHE A 148 10.15 25.44 2.30
N ASN A 149 10.39 25.93 1.09
CA ASN A 149 10.87 25.12 -0.02
C ASN A 149 12.40 25.23 -0.07
N HIS A 150 13.10 24.23 0.45
CA HIS A 150 14.55 24.19 0.41
C HIS A 150 15.00 23.52 -0.88
N VAL A 151 15.40 24.30 -1.87
CA VAL A 151 15.74 23.78 -3.21
C VAL A 151 17.17 23.24 -3.29
N GLU A 152 18.09 23.61 -2.38
CA GLU A 152 19.51 23.39 -2.62
C GLU A 152 20.37 22.96 -1.42
N THR A 153 19.83 22.74 -0.24
CA THR A 153 20.64 22.25 0.88
C THR A 153 19.98 21.05 1.55
N ASP A 154 20.81 20.09 1.94
CA ASP A 154 20.40 18.92 2.70
C ASP A 154 19.51 19.30 3.89
N VAL A 155 18.20 19.16 3.70
CA VAL A 155 17.21 19.44 4.75
C VAL A 155 17.35 18.42 5.90
N ASP A 156 18.00 17.29 5.65
CA ASP A 156 18.31 16.29 6.68
C ASP A 156 19.14 16.84 7.84
N THR A 157 19.85 17.96 7.66
CA THR A 157 20.56 18.64 8.74
C THR A 157 19.67 19.52 9.62
N MET A 158 18.40 19.69 9.29
CA MET A 158 17.43 20.50 10.03
C MET A 158 16.52 19.72 10.97
N VAL A 159 16.81 18.47 11.23
CA VAL A 159 16.02 17.61 12.15
C VAL A 159 16.12 18.14 13.59
N ASP A 160 17.22 18.80 13.95
CA ASP A 160 17.37 19.52 15.20
C ASP A 160 17.18 21.02 14.94
N PHE A 161 15.96 21.50 15.18
CA PHE A 161 15.60 22.90 15.05
C PHE A 161 16.37 23.74 16.06
N ASP A 162 17.56 24.18 15.69
CA ASP A 162 18.28 25.18 16.44
C ASP A 162 17.68 26.56 16.13
N SER A 163 17.23 27.27 17.16
CA SER A 163 16.68 28.63 17.05
C SER A 163 17.57 29.59 16.29
N ASP A 164 18.88 29.42 16.39
CA ASP A 164 19.85 30.29 15.74
C ASP A 164 19.93 30.05 14.23
N VAL A 165 19.81 28.82 13.80
CA VAL A 165 19.70 28.45 12.36
C VAL A 165 18.43 29.04 11.78
N TRP A 166 17.32 28.90 12.50
CA TRP A 166 16.02 29.44 12.16
C TRP A 166 16.04 30.96 11.96
N TYR A 167 16.61 31.72 12.92
CA TYR A 167 16.77 33.19 12.81
C TYR A 167 17.69 33.60 11.66
N SER A 168 18.74 32.85 11.39
CA SER A 168 19.63 33.10 10.25
C SER A 168 18.87 32.91 8.92
N MET A 169 18.00 31.90 8.80
CA MET A 169 17.23 31.65 7.60
C MET A 169 16.11 32.67 7.39
N LEU A 170 15.44 33.10 8.44
CA LEU A 170 14.44 34.17 8.40
C LEU A 170 15.00 35.51 7.90
N ASN A 171 16.26 35.75 8.14
CA ASN A 171 16.95 36.99 7.74
C ASN A 171 17.69 36.85 6.40
N SER A 172 17.59 35.73 5.69
CA SER A 172 18.20 35.61 4.36
C SER A 172 17.30 36.22 3.28
N ASP A 173 17.90 36.84 2.27
CA ASP A 173 17.16 37.43 1.15
C ASP A 173 16.32 36.36 0.40
N ASP A 174 16.84 35.15 0.30
CA ASP A 174 16.13 34.01 -0.31
C ASP A 174 14.90 33.60 0.50
N TRP A 175 14.98 33.67 1.84
CA TRP A 175 13.87 33.41 2.73
C TRP A 175 12.74 34.43 2.53
N GLN A 176 13.04 35.70 2.48
CA GLN A 176 12.05 36.78 2.30
C GLN A 176 11.30 36.62 0.95
N ILE A 177 12.00 36.26 -0.12
CA ILE A 177 11.38 36.03 -1.43
C ILE A 177 10.43 34.85 -1.37
N LYS A 178 10.80 33.76 -0.70
CA LYS A 178 9.95 32.56 -0.57
C LYS A 178 8.75 32.83 0.32
N GLU A 179 8.90 33.56 1.40
CA GLU A 179 7.82 34.00 2.27
C GLU A 179 6.76 34.81 1.50
N ILE A 180 7.19 35.81 0.73
CA ILE A 180 6.30 36.65 -0.07
C ILE A 180 5.55 35.83 -1.11
N ASN A 181 6.22 34.92 -1.80
CA ASN A 181 5.59 34.06 -2.80
C ASN A 181 4.55 33.13 -2.17
N PHE A 182 4.86 32.54 -1.02
CA PHE A 182 3.93 31.68 -0.30
C PHE A 182 2.68 32.45 0.20
N MET A 183 2.88 33.58 0.82
CA MET A 183 1.79 34.43 1.34
C MET A 183 0.86 34.95 0.23
N ASN A 184 1.36 35.05 -0.99
CA ASN A 184 0.59 35.49 -2.14
C ASN A 184 -0.01 34.33 -2.96
N ASP A 185 0.46 33.10 -2.77
CA ASP A 185 -0.02 31.94 -3.49
C ASP A 185 -1.08 31.17 -2.68
N GLN A 186 -2.29 31.73 -2.68
CA GLN A 186 -3.45 31.10 -2.05
C GLN A 186 -3.83 29.76 -2.67
N ASN A 187 -3.42 29.48 -3.91
CA ASN A 187 -3.72 28.23 -4.59
C ASN A 187 -2.95 27.07 -3.95
N LEU A 188 -1.70 27.28 -3.55
CA LEU A 188 -0.89 26.25 -2.90
C LEU A 188 -1.55 25.69 -1.62
N ILE A 189 -2.24 26.54 -0.87
CA ILE A 189 -2.94 26.12 0.37
C ILE A 189 -4.15 25.26 0.03
N GLN A 190 -4.91 25.63 -1.00
CA GLN A 190 -6.05 24.84 -1.45
C GLN A 190 -5.61 23.51 -2.04
N ASP A 191 -4.47 23.47 -2.71
CA ASP A 191 -3.90 22.25 -3.29
C ASP A 191 -3.48 21.23 -2.21
N LEU A 192 -3.04 21.69 -1.04
CA LEU A 192 -2.70 20.79 0.07
C LEU A 192 -3.90 20.11 0.73
N LEU A 193 -5.10 20.72 0.66
CA LEU A 193 -6.33 20.16 1.22
C LEU A 193 -7.00 19.16 0.29
N LYS A 194 -6.54 19.08 -0.94
CA LYS A 194 -7.02 18.15 -1.97
C LYS A 194 -5.89 17.22 -2.37
N PRO A 195 -6.20 16.11 -3.02
CA PRO A 195 -5.19 15.34 -3.72
C PRO A 195 -4.37 16.22 -4.64
N HIS A 196 -3.05 16.16 -4.50
CA HIS A 196 -2.13 17.00 -5.26
C HIS A 196 -0.96 16.19 -5.80
N VAL A 197 -0.20 16.77 -6.74
CA VAL A 197 0.95 16.12 -7.35
C VAL A 197 2.06 15.95 -6.31
N PHE A 198 2.39 14.70 -6.04
CA PHE A 198 3.55 14.32 -5.23
C PHE A 198 4.82 14.23 -6.06
N TYR A 199 4.73 13.61 -7.25
CA TYR A 199 5.83 13.45 -8.19
C TYR A 199 5.31 13.62 -9.62
N ASP A 200 6.04 14.39 -10.40
CA ASP A 200 5.76 14.59 -11.83
C ASP A 200 6.97 14.15 -12.65
N GLY A 201 6.85 12.99 -13.29
CA GLY A 201 7.89 12.42 -14.12
C GLY A 201 8.22 13.24 -15.36
N LYS A 202 7.28 14.06 -15.87
CA LYS A 202 7.53 14.95 -17.00
C LYS A 202 8.54 16.04 -16.69
N GLU A 203 8.49 16.51 -15.45
CA GLU A 203 9.36 17.59 -14.99
C GLU A 203 10.70 17.08 -14.43
N ASP A 204 10.83 15.76 -14.19
CA ASP A 204 12.05 15.20 -13.59
C ASP A 204 13.06 14.79 -14.65
N ILE A 205 14.09 15.61 -14.79
CA ILE A 205 15.20 15.36 -15.71
C ILE A 205 15.97 14.07 -15.38
N ASN A 206 15.97 13.64 -14.12
CA ASN A 206 16.65 12.41 -13.71
C ASN A 206 15.91 11.19 -14.22
N LEU A 207 14.58 11.19 -14.18
CA LEU A 207 13.76 10.14 -14.77
C LEU A 207 13.98 10.02 -16.28
N PHE A 208 14.07 11.18 -16.96
CA PHE A 208 14.36 11.26 -18.38
C PHE A 208 15.77 10.73 -18.72
N ASN A 209 16.79 11.19 -17.99
CA ASN A 209 18.18 10.78 -18.22
C ASN A 209 18.38 9.28 -17.95
N ASP A 210 17.71 8.73 -16.94
CA ASP A 210 17.77 7.31 -16.61
C ASP A 210 17.21 6.42 -17.71
N ALA A 211 16.18 6.89 -18.41
CA ALA A 211 15.50 6.13 -19.47
C ALA A 211 16.13 6.28 -20.85
N PHE A 212 16.94 7.28 -21.10
CA PHE A 212 17.40 7.71 -22.44
C PHE A 212 16.25 8.13 -23.39
N TYR A 213 15.10 8.54 -22.82
CA TYR A 213 13.89 8.85 -23.58
C TYR A 213 13.15 10.04 -23.04
N GLN A 214 12.11 10.42 -23.80
CA GLN A 214 11.22 11.51 -23.38
C GLN A 214 10.30 11.05 -22.25
N PRO A 215 10.08 11.88 -21.25
CA PRO A 215 9.22 11.57 -20.10
C PRO A 215 7.80 11.12 -20.48
N ASP A 216 7.26 11.69 -21.56
CA ASP A 216 5.91 11.38 -22.08
C ASP A 216 5.68 9.88 -22.40
N SER A 217 6.73 9.07 -22.33
CA SER A 217 6.65 7.63 -22.61
C SER A 217 6.46 6.79 -21.36
N SER A 218 6.65 7.34 -20.17
CA SER A 218 6.44 6.63 -18.90
C SER A 218 4.96 6.41 -18.63
N ARG A 219 4.66 5.24 -18.04
CA ARG A 219 3.30 4.85 -17.66
C ARG A 219 3.34 4.06 -16.38
N PHE A 220 2.92 4.70 -15.30
CA PHE A 220 2.86 4.05 -14.00
C PHE A 220 1.64 3.13 -13.94
N LYS A 221 1.86 1.88 -13.54
CA LYS A 221 0.84 0.81 -13.55
C LYS A 221 0.55 0.27 -12.17
N GLY A 222 1.51 0.30 -11.27
CA GLY A 222 1.37 -0.15 -9.90
C GLY A 222 2.21 0.72 -8.98
N ILE A 223 1.76 0.90 -7.74
CA ILE A 223 2.43 1.68 -6.71
C ILE A 223 2.41 0.94 -5.39
N THR A 224 3.53 0.96 -4.66
CA THR A 224 3.58 0.48 -3.28
C THR A 224 4.48 1.37 -2.43
N SER A 225 4.14 1.51 -1.16
CA SER A 225 4.88 2.31 -0.19
C SER A 225 5.50 1.43 0.89
N ASN A 226 6.72 1.75 1.27
CA ASN A 226 7.34 1.09 2.41
C ASN A 226 6.89 1.79 3.71
N SER A 227 6.18 1.08 4.57
CA SER A 227 5.69 1.62 5.85
C SER A 227 6.80 2.12 6.78
N ASN A 228 8.03 1.64 6.60
CA ASN A 228 9.18 1.92 7.46
C ASN A 228 10.21 2.87 6.85
N GLN A 229 10.07 3.24 5.59
CA GLN A 229 11.02 4.10 4.87
C GLN A 229 10.29 5.24 4.17
N ASP A 230 10.99 6.34 3.96
CA ASP A 230 10.46 7.52 3.26
C ASP A 230 10.68 7.37 1.74
N ASN A 231 10.12 6.30 1.16
CA ASN A 231 10.11 6.07 -0.28
C ASN A 231 8.89 5.24 -0.72
N ILE A 232 8.59 5.33 -1.99
CA ILE A 232 7.60 4.51 -2.68
C ILE A 232 8.24 3.88 -3.91
N PHE A 233 7.65 2.79 -4.38
CA PHE A 233 8.05 2.15 -5.63
C PHE A 233 6.88 2.17 -6.61
N VAL A 234 7.18 2.39 -7.88
CA VAL A 234 6.20 2.34 -8.98
C VAL A 234 6.72 1.46 -10.10
N VAL A 235 5.85 0.67 -10.69
CA VAL A 235 6.15 -0.04 -11.93
C VAL A 235 5.89 0.88 -13.11
N ASP A 236 6.86 0.97 -14.02
CA ASP A 236 6.81 1.78 -15.22
C ASP A 236 6.80 0.87 -16.45
N ASP A 237 5.61 0.80 -17.09
CA ASP A 237 5.43 0.12 -18.37
C ASP A 237 5.88 1.03 -19.52
N PHE A 238 7.13 1.46 -19.45
CA PHE A 238 7.72 2.36 -20.40
C PHE A 238 7.85 1.72 -21.77
N GLY A 239 7.08 2.19 -22.74
CA GLY A 239 7.04 1.68 -24.11
C GLY A 239 8.17 2.15 -25.02
N GLY A 240 9.31 2.59 -24.45
CA GLY A 240 10.43 3.15 -25.20
C GLY A 240 11.22 2.15 -26.03
N PHE A 241 12.30 2.63 -26.63
CA PHE A 241 13.18 1.85 -27.51
C PHE A 241 13.81 0.67 -26.75
N ASN A 242 13.63 -0.54 -27.22
CA ASN A 242 14.02 -1.79 -26.60
C ASN A 242 13.14 -2.24 -25.40
N ASN A 243 11.92 -1.75 -25.23
CA ASN A 243 11.01 -2.18 -24.18
C ASN A 243 11.70 -2.16 -22.80
N GLN A 244 12.28 -1.04 -22.43
CA GLN A 244 13.00 -0.88 -21.17
C GLN A 244 12.01 -0.58 -20.04
N HIS A 245 11.29 -1.61 -19.64
CA HIS A 245 10.46 -1.55 -18.45
C HIS A 245 11.32 -1.47 -17.19
N ARG A 246 10.80 -0.84 -16.15
CA ARG A 246 11.54 -0.63 -14.90
C ARG A 246 10.61 -0.54 -13.69
N ILE A 247 11.18 -0.75 -12.52
CA ILE A 247 10.57 -0.36 -11.24
C ILE A 247 11.35 0.86 -10.76
N ILE A 248 10.66 1.93 -10.42
CA ILE A 248 11.26 3.21 -10.03
C ILE A 248 11.07 3.38 -8.53
N GLN A 249 12.14 3.75 -7.84
CA GLN A 249 12.10 4.23 -6.48
C GLN A 249 11.97 5.75 -6.48
N ILE A 250 10.98 6.28 -5.78
CA ILE A 250 10.76 7.70 -5.54
C ILE A 250 11.02 7.97 -4.06
N ASP A 251 12.01 8.78 -3.79
CA ASP A 251 12.39 9.18 -2.44
C ASP A 251 11.61 10.41 -1.99
N PHE A 252 11.35 10.53 -0.69
CA PHE A 252 10.62 11.64 -0.13
C PHE A 252 11.56 12.79 0.19
N LYS A 253 11.33 13.91 -0.44
CA LYS A 253 11.97 15.17 -0.09
C LYS A 253 11.08 15.93 0.89
N ARG A 254 11.55 16.14 2.08
CA ARG A 254 10.83 16.85 3.12
C ARG A 254 10.70 18.33 2.79
N ARG A 255 9.53 18.89 3.07
CA ARG A 255 9.25 20.32 3.08
C ARG A 255 8.68 20.69 4.43
N LEU A 256 9.13 21.78 4.99
CA LEU A 256 8.66 22.26 6.29
C LEU A 256 7.62 23.37 6.09
N LEU A 257 6.44 23.19 6.67
CA LEU A 257 5.46 24.23 6.85
C LEU A 257 5.53 24.75 8.29
N ILE A 258 5.56 26.06 8.46
CA ILE A 258 5.68 26.69 9.77
C ILE A 258 4.53 27.66 9.96
N GLU A 259 3.77 27.47 11.02
CA GLU A 259 2.72 28.39 11.41
C GLU A 259 3.34 29.60 12.14
N LEU A 260 3.17 30.80 11.59
CA LEU A 260 3.80 32.02 12.08
C LEU A 260 3.36 32.43 13.50
N ASN A 261 2.15 32.06 13.92
CA ASN A 261 1.62 32.48 15.21
C ASN A 261 1.92 31.52 16.36
N SER A 262 2.03 30.24 16.07
CA SER A 262 2.26 29.21 17.09
C SER A 262 3.68 28.63 17.04
N ASN A 263 4.44 28.91 16.00
CA ASN A 263 5.70 28.24 15.65
C ASN A 263 5.53 26.69 15.47
N ASP A 264 4.31 26.23 15.30
CA ASP A 264 4.06 24.82 15.02
C ASP A 264 4.63 24.48 13.65
N THR A 265 5.31 23.37 13.56
CA THR A 265 5.94 22.90 12.35
C THR A 265 5.22 21.66 11.82
N VAL A 266 4.97 21.63 10.53
CA VAL A 266 4.37 20.48 9.85
C VAL A 266 5.23 20.11 8.66
N TRP A 267 5.57 18.82 8.55
CA TRP A 267 6.34 18.30 7.44
C TRP A 267 5.41 17.86 6.30
N VAL A 268 5.73 18.35 5.11
CA VAL A 268 5.13 17.90 3.85
C VAL A 268 6.19 17.23 3.02
N TYR A 269 5.79 16.26 2.22
CA TYR A 269 6.70 15.51 1.37
C TYR A 269 6.42 15.81 -0.10
N LYS A 270 7.49 15.85 -0.89
CA LYS A 270 7.47 15.81 -2.35
C LYS A 270 8.29 14.61 -2.81
N GLY A 271 7.87 13.93 -3.87
CA GLY A 271 8.64 12.87 -4.49
C GLY A 271 9.82 13.42 -5.30
N GLU A 272 10.92 12.68 -5.29
CA GLU A 272 12.11 12.90 -6.09
C GLU A 272 12.60 11.55 -6.62
N PHE A 273 13.07 11.49 -7.86
CA PHE A 273 13.62 10.27 -8.43
C PHE A 273 14.83 9.79 -7.63
N GLY A 274 14.76 8.59 -7.05
CA GLY A 274 15.85 7.99 -6.30
C GLY A 274 16.70 7.08 -7.19
N SER A 275 16.08 6.02 -7.69
CA SER A 275 16.76 5.02 -8.53
C SER A 275 15.78 4.24 -9.39
N SER A 276 16.30 3.44 -10.31
CA SER A 276 15.49 2.49 -11.06
C SER A 276 16.08 1.09 -11.04
N ILE A 277 15.19 0.11 -10.98
CA ILE A 277 15.51 -1.31 -11.05
C ILE A 277 15.18 -1.79 -12.45
N LYS A 278 16.21 -2.25 -13.16
CA LYS A 278 16.11 -2.75 -14.52
C LYS A 278 16.71 -4.14 -14.55
N GLY A 279 15.95 -5.11 -14.99
CA GLY A 279 16.44 -6.47 -15.20
C GLY A 279 16.27 -6.86 -16.67
N PHE A 280 17.35 -7.12 -17.36
CA PHE A 280 17.32 -7.58 -18.74
C PHE A 280 17.49 -9.08 -18.81
N GLY A 281 16.76 -9.73 -19.73
CA GLY A 281 16.91 -11.16 -19.97
C GLY A 281 15.67 -11.97 -19.60
N THR A 282 15.87 -13.23 -19.28
CA THR A 282 14.79 -14.22 -19.12
C THR A 282 14.87 -14.96 -17.77
N GLY A 283 15.75 -14.51 -16.89
CA GLY A 283 15.97 -15.14 -15.59
C GLY A 283 15.10 -14.55 -14.48
N SER A 284 15.30 -15.05 -13.28
CA SER A 284 14.70 -14.48 -12.07
C SER A 284 15.18 -13.04 -11.82
N GLY A 285 14.30 -12.17 -11.36
CA GLY A 285 14.61 -10.75 -11.13
C GLY A 285 14.66 -9.89 -12.39
N THR A 286 14.21 -10.39 -13.55
CA THR A 286 14.01 -9.58 -14.76
C THR A 286 12.77 -8.71 -14.65
N VAL A 287 12.79 -7.51 -15.22
CA VAL A 287 11.65 -6.60 -15.28
C VAL A 287 11.21 -6.49 -16.74
N ASN A 288 10.06 -7.06 -17.06
CA ASN A 288 9.51 -7.08 -18.42
C ASN A 288 7.98 -6.92 -18.39
N LYS A 289 7.50 -5.73 -18.72
CA LYS A 289 6.09 -5.35 -18.63
C LYS A 289 5.50 -5.60 -17.22
N PRO A 290 6.10 -5.00 -16.18
CA PRO A 290 5.57 -5.17 -14.83
C PRO A 290 4.14 -4.62 -14.76
N SER A 291 3.28 -5.26 -13.98
CA SER A 291 1.85 -4.92 -13.88
C SER A 291 1.44 -4.45 -12.50
N SER A 292 1.92 -5.10 -11.45
CA SER A 292 1.64 -4.75 -10.06
C SER A 292 2.86 -5.04 -9.19
N LEU A 293 2.89 -4.47 -7.99
CA LEU A 293 3.95 -4.73 -7.02
C LEU A 293 3.45 -4.53 -5.59
N ASP A 294 4.09 -5.26 -4.66
CA ASP A 294 3.89 -5.08 -3.23
C ASP A 294 5.24 -5.20 -2.50
N ILE A 295 5.31 -4.76 -1.24
CA ILE A 295 6.54 -4.69 -0.45
C ILE A 295 6.32 -5.24 0.96
N ASP A 296 7.19 -6.13 1.41
CA ASP A 296 7.13 -6.60 2.78
C ASP A 296 7.81 -5.62 3.76
N TYR A 297 7.60 -5.84 5.06
CA TYR A 297 8.16 -5.00 6.13
C TYR A 297 9.71 -4.97 6.17
N GLN A 298 10.39 -5.87 5.45
CA GLN A 298 11.85 -5.89 5.31
C GLN A 298 12.32 -5.11 4.08
N GLY A 299 11.40 -4.64 3.24
CA GLY A 299 11.69 -3.92 2.00
C GLY A 299 11.97 -4.86 0.82
N ASN A 300 11.59 -6.14 0.90
CA ASN A 300 11.64 -7.00 -0.26
C ASN A 300 10.47 -6.66 -1.17
N LEU A 301 10.75 -6.47 -2.47
CA LEU A 301 9.75 -6.16 -3.47
C LEU A 301 9.27 -7.43 -4.15
N TYR A 302 7.96 -7.57 -4.21
CA TYR A 302 7.26 -8.61 -4.96
C TYR A 302 6.56 -7.94 -6.13
N TYR A 303 6.61 -8.52 -7.32
CA TYR A 303 5.94 -7.93 -8.47
C TYR A 303 5.49 -8.98 -9.47
N THR A 304 4.43 -8.62 -10.17
CA THR A 304 3.92 -9.37 -11.31
C THR A 304 4.34 -8.72 -12.61
N GLN A 305 4.42 -9.49 -13.68
CA GLN A 305 4.74 -8.99 -15.01
C GLN A 305 4.06 -9.82 -16.11
N LYS A 306 3.73 -9.14 -17.21
CA LYS A 306 3.11 -9.75 -18.41
C LYS A 306 4.15 -10.11 -19.48
N GLY A 307 5.43 -10.00 -19.17
CA GLY A 307 6.52 -10.34 -20.07
C GLY A 307 6.72 -11.86 -20.21
N GLU A 308 7.69 -12.22 -21.05
CA GLU A 308 8.04 -13.63 -21.28
C GLU A 308 8.70 -14.23 -20.02
N PHE A 309 8.49 -15.53 -19.80
CA PHE A 309 9.10 -16.47 -18.86
C PHE A 309 8.48 -16.56 -17.47
N PHE A 310 8.73 -15.65 -16.55
CA PHE A 310 8.25 -15.79 -15.17
C PHE A 310 7.33 -14.64 -14.82
N PRO A 311 6.05 -14.90 -14.58
CA PRO A 311 5.09 -13.83 -14.31
C PRO A 311 5.19 -13.23 -12.91
N VAL A 312 5.85 -13.91 -11.97
CA VAL A 312 5.95 -13.48 -10.58
C VAL A 312 7.41 -13.47 -10.14
N HIS A 313 7.81 -12.41 -9.47
CA HIS A 313 9.18 -12.24 -8.96
C HIS A 313 9.19 -11.69 -7.53
N MET A 314 10.27 -11.98 -6.84
CA MET A 314 10.66 -11.30 -5.61
C MET A 314 12.10 -10.82 -5.75
N ILE A 315 12.38 -9.59 -5.38
CA ILE A 315 13.74 -9.04 -5.33
C ILE A 315 14.05 -8.52 -3.93
N ILE A 316 15.24 -8.86 -3.47
CA ILE A 316 15.74 -8.53 -2.13
C ILE A 316 16.74 -7.40 -2.27
N PRO A 317 16.53 -6.23 -1.63
CA PRO A 317 17.48 -5.14 -1.68
C PRO A 317 18.80 -5.53 -0.99
N ASN A 318 19.91 -5.17 -1.62
CA ASN A 318 21.26 -5.35 -1.09
C ASN A 318 21.92 -3.99 -0.95
N TYR A 319 22.06 -3.53 0.27
CA TYR A 319 22.66 -2.22 0.60
C TYR A 319 24.19 -2.30 0.80
N SER A 320 24.84 -3.35 0.33
CA SER A 320 26.31 -3.48 0.42
C SER A 320 27.00 -2.74 -0.75
N GLY A 321 27.46 -1.52 -0.50
CA GLY A 321 28.23 -0.71 -1.46
C GLY A 321 27.59 0.64 -1.78
N ASP A 322 28.20 1.41 -2.67
CA ASP A 322 27.76 2.75 -3.09
C ASP A 322 26.53 2.70 -4.03
N PHE A 323 26.10 1.51 -4.44
CA PHE A 323 24.97 1.32 -5.33
C PHE A 323 24.00 0.29 -4.72
N ALA A 324 22.71 0.64 -4.70
CA ALA A 324 21.67 -0.31 -4.37
C ALA A 324 21.64 -1.40 -5.44
N THR A 325 21.83 -2.65 -5.04
CA THR A 325 21.65 -3.82 -5.89
C THR A 325 20.54 -4.69 -5.35
N PHE A 326 19.98 -5.54 -6.20
CA PHE A 326 18.92 -6.46 -5.82
C PHE A 326 19.30 -7.88 -6.17
N ASN A 327 18.97 -8.82 -5.27
CA ASN A 327 19.10 -10.24 -5.51
C ASN A 327 17.71 -10.84 -5.77
N SER A 328 17.63 -11.86 -6.61
CA SER A 328 16.39 -12.62 -6.74
C SER A 328 16.06 -13.36 -5.44
N GLY A 329 14.81 -13.27 -5.01
CA GLY A 329 14.30 -13.99 -3.83
C GLY A 329 13.71 -15.36 -4.15
N PHE A 330 13.27 -15.57 -5.40
CA PHE A 330 12.75 -16.84 -5.89
C PHE A 330 13.60 -17.38 -7.04
N GLU A 331 13.73 -18.69 -7.11
CA GLU A 331 14.56 -19.39 -8.12
C GLU A 331 13.72 -20.40 -8.92
N PRO A 332 13.83 -20.39 -10.27
CA PRO A 332 13.14 -21.35 -11.13
C PRO A 332 13.55 -22.81 -10.81
N GLY A 333 12.55 -23.68 -10.73
CA GLY A 333 12.76 -25.10 -10.42
C GLY A 333 13.07 -25.40 -8.95
N VAL A 334 13.05 -24.37 -8.08
CA VAL A 334 13.21 -24.49 -6.62
C VAL A 334 11.93 -24.07 -5.91
N ASN A 335 11.34 -22.93 -6.31
CA ASN A 335 10.13 -22.40 -5.71
C ASN A 335 8.94 -22.60 -6.67
N ASP A 336 7.85 -23.14 -6.18
CA ASP A 336 6.66 -23.41 -6.99
C ASP A 336 6.13 -22.14 -7.67
N ILE A 337 6.18 -21.01 -6.99
CA ILE A 337 5.77 -19.68 -7.49
C ILE A 337 6.47 -19.28 -8.79
N MET A 338 7.62 -19.87 -9.09
CA MET A 338 8.38 -19.62 -10.33
C MET A 338 8.02 -20.60 -11.47
N ASP A 339 7.03 -21.48 -11.29
CA ASP A 339 6.54 -22.31 -12.39
C ASP A 339 5.55 -21.51 -13.24
N ALA A 340 6.03 -21.00 -14.37
CA ALA A 340 5.21 -20.20 -15.27
C ALA A 340 4.03 -20.98 -15.89
N SER A 341 4.06 -22.30 -15.87
CA SER A 341 3.00 -23.12 -16.49
C SER A 341 1.70 -23.15 -15.68
N GLN A 342 1.75 -22.71 -14.42
CA GLN A 342 0.56 -22.66 -13.55
C GLN A 342 -0.27 -21.38 -13.71
N TYR A 343 0.21 -20.39 -14.44
CA TYR A 343 -0.45 -19.10 -14.59
C TYR A 343 -1.04 -18.90 -15.98
N GLY A 344 -2.20 -18.23 -16.03
CA GLY A 344 -2.76 -17.65 -17.23
C GLY A 344 -2.30 -16.20 -17.42
N GLU A 345 -3.03 -15.24 -16.86
CA GLU A 345 -2.67 -13.82 -16.84
C GLU A 345 -2.69 -13.28 -15.41
N VAL A 346 -1.50 -13.13 -14.83
CA VAL A 346 -1.32 -12.51 -13.50
C VAL A 346 -1.46 -11.00 -13.62
N VAL A 347 -2.28 -10.44 -12.75
CA VAL A 347 -2.58 -9.01 -12.77
C VAL A 347 -2.16 -8.31 -11.48
N ASP A 348 -2.25 -8.99 -10.33
CA ASP A 348 -1.96 -8.38 -9.05
C ASP A 348 -1.27 -9.34 -8.08
N ILE A 349 -0.61 -8.76 -7.06
CA ILE A 349 0.14 -9.45 -6.02
C ILE A 349 0.03 -8.72 -4.69
N SER A 350 -0.19 -9.47 -3.62
CA SER A 350 -0.12 -8.94 -2.26
C SER A 350 0.70 -9.85 -1.35
N VAL A 351 1.33 -9.29 -0.33
CA VAL A 351 2.13 -10.04 0.65
C VAL A 351 1.68 -9.71 2.08
N ASP A 352 1.44 -10.74 2.89
CA ASP A 352 1.06 -10.56 4.29
C ASP A 352 2.27 -10.42 5.22
N ASN A 353 1.99 -10.18 6.51
CA ASN A 353 3.02 -10.05 7.55
C ASN A 353 3.82 -11.34 7.79
N ASP A 354 3.27 -12.51 7.44
CA ASP A 354 3.95 -13.82 7.48
C ASP A 354 4.70 -14.12 6.18
N LYS A 355 4.66 -13.17 5.22
CA LYS A 355 5.24 -13.26 3.86
C LYS A 355 4.63 -14.35 3.00
N ASN A 356 3.37 -14.70 3.25
CA ASN A 356 2.62 -15.45 2.26
C ASN A 356 2.30 -14.52 1.10
N VAL A 357 2.37 -15.08 -0.10
CA VAL A 357 2.19 -14.34 -1.35
C VAL A 357 0.87 -14.73 -1.96
N TYR A 358 0.06 -13.74 -2.27
CA TYR A 358 -1.27 -13.88 -2.88
C TYR A 358 -1.21 -13.31 -4.28
N ILE A 359 -1.64 -14.10 -5.26
CA ILE A 359 -1.54 -13.77 -6.68
C ILE A 359 -2.90 -13.87 -7.32
N VAL A 360 -3.30 -12.80 -8.02
CA VAL A 360 -4.54 -12.76 -8.79
C VAL A 360 -4.25 -13.14 -10.24
N ASP A 361 -4.96 -14.16 -10.72
CA ASP A 361 -4.94 -14.58 -12.11
C ASP A 361 -6.32 -14.34 -12.74
N VAL A 362 -6.40 -13.34 -13.60
CA VAL A 362 -7.69 -12.95 -14.21
C VAL A 362 -8.15 -13.93 -15.28
N GLU A 363 -7.24 -14.62 -15.98
CA GLU A 363 -7.60 -15.60 -16.99
C GLU A 363 -8.12 -16.90 -16.34
N GLN A 364 -7.47 -17.33 -15.25
CA GLN A 364 -7.90 -18.51 -14.50
C GLN A 364 -9.04 -18.19 -13.52
N LYS A 365 -9.31 -16.91 -13.28
CA LYS A 365 -10.34 -16.42 -12.35
C LYS A 365 -10.15 -16.94 -10.94
N GLU A 366 -8.93 -16.89 -10.45
CA GLU A 366 -8.55 -17.43 -9.15
C GLU A 366 -7.55 -16.56 -8.41
N VAL A 367 -7.45 -16.80 -7.13
CA VAL A 367 -6.34 -16.34 -6.29
C VAL A 367 -5.50 -17.54 -5.91
N THR A 368 -4.23 -17.50 -6.25
CA THR A 368 -3.25 -18.53 -5.86
C THR A 368 -2.40 -18.02 -4.69
N ILE A 369 -2.24 -18.87 -3.68
CA ILE A 369 -1.55 -18.53 -2.44
C ILE A 369 -0.30 -19.38 -2.29
N PHE A 370 0.82 -18.73 -2.00
CA PHE A 370 2.10 -19.37 -1.72
C PHE A 370 2.57 -18.97 -0.32
N ASN A 371 3.31 -19.86 0.31
CA ASN A 371 3.96 -19.53 1.58
C ASN A 371 5.20 -18.63 1.37
N SER A 372 5.81 -18.16 2.46
CA SER A 372 7.00 -17.28 2.45
C SER A 372 8.23 -17.85 1.71
N LYS A 373 8.22 -19.14 1.37
CA LYS A 373 9.25 -19.79 0.57
C LYS A 373 8.85 -19.95 -0.90
N GLY A 374 7.72 -19.37 -1.31
CA GLY A 374 7.21 -19.54 -2.66
C GLY A 374 6.72 -20.95 -2.99
N ASN A 375 6.41 -21.78 -1.98
CA ASN A 375 5.80 -23.08 -2.20
C ASN A 375 4.28 -22.92 -2.22
N PHE A 376 3.63 -23.62 -3.14
CA PHE A 376 2.18 -23.61 -3.28
C PHE A 376 1.50 -23.98 -1.95
N PHE A 377 0.51 -23.20 -1.59
CA PHE A 377 -0.31 -23.46 -0.42
C PHE A 377 -1.75 -23.79 -0.79
N LYS A 378 -2.43 -22.92 -1.54
CA LYS A 378 -3.85 -23.09 -1.87
C LYS A 378 -4.31 -22.17 -3.00
N ASN A 379 -5.41 -22.56 -3.66
CA ASN A 379 -6.17 -21.69 -4.57
C ASN A 379 -7.54 -21.36 -3.99
N ILE A 380 -8.03 -20.15 -4.29
CA ILE A 380 -9.42 -19.76 -4.04
C ILE A 380 -10.13 -19.78 -5.39
N GLN A 381 -10.77 -20.92 -5.70
CA GLN A 381 -11.57 -21.13 -6.90
C GLN A 381 -13.00 -21.55 -6.56
N TYR A 382 -13.17 -22.24 -5.43
CA TYR A 382 -14.42 -22.87 -5.05
C TYR A 382 -14.69 -22.74 -3.55
N THR A 383 -15.91 -22.44 -3.19
CA THR A 383 -16.41 -22.78 -1.86
C THR A 383 -16.83 -24.24 -1.84
N VAL A 384 -16.13 -25.06 -1.07
CA VAL A 384 -16.57 -26.44 -0.81
C VAL A 384 -17.67 -26.40 0.23
N GLY A 385 -18.91 -26.52 -0.22
CA GLY A 385 -20.04 -26.60 0.69
C GLY A 385 -21.37 -26.50 -0.07
N GLY A 386 -21.83 -27.57 -0.63
CA GLY A 386 -23.17 -27.66 -1.27
C GLY A 386 -23.31 -26.79 -2.53
N ASP A 387 -24.20 -27.04 -3.33
CA ASP A 387 -24.68 -26.62 -4.62
C ASP A 387 -24.33 -25.23 -5.24
N SER A 388 -23.48 -24.38 -4.64
CA SER A 388 -23.08 -23.13 -5.24
C SER A 388 -21.55 -23.00 -5.32
N SER A 389 -21.02 -23.27 -6.51
CA SER A 389 -19.66 -22.86 -6.86
C SER A 389 -19.64 -21.35 -6.93
N PHE A 390 -18.86 -20.69 -6.05
CA PHE A 390 -18.54 -19.28 -6.22
C PHE A 390 -17.50 -19.16 -7.34
N ILE A 391 -17.74 -18.30 -8.30
CA ILE A 391 -16.82 -18.03 -9.42
C ILE A 391 -16.60 -16.51 -9.45
N MET A 392 -15.37 -16.08 -9.26
CA MET A 392 -14.96 -14.73 -9.62
C MET A 392 -15.02 -14.57 -11.13
N ASN A 393 -15.52 -13.45 -11.62
CA ASN A 393 -15.69 -13.22 -13.04
C ASN A 393 -14.50 -12.54 -13.69
N ALA A 394 -13.94 -11.53 -13.03
CA ALA A 394 -12.70 -10.87 -13.42
C ALA A 394 -12.01 -10.30 -12.17
N PRO A 395 -11.36 -11.14 -11.34
CA PRO A 395 -10.60 -10.65 -10.21
C PRO A 395 -9.40 -9.84 -10.72
N VAL A 396 -9.20 -8.63 -10.18
CA VAL A 396 -8.17 -7.70 -10.67
C VAL A 396 -7.21 -7.25 -9.58
N ALA A 397 -7.62 -7.24 -8.31
CA ALA A 397 -6.78 -6.78 -7.21
C ALA A 397 -7.06 -7.55 -5.92
N ILE A 398 -6.05 -7.62 -5.05
CA ILE A 398 -6.13 -8.33 -3.78
C ILE A 398 -5.33 -7.61 -2.68
N THR A 399 -5.88 -7.64 -1.48
CA THR A 399 -5.13 -7.30 -0.26
C THR A 399 -5.54 -8.22 0.89
N VAL A 400 -4.73 -8.26 1.95
CA VAL A 400 -4.97 -9.10 3.12
C VAL A 400 -4.78 -8.30 4.41
N ASP A 401 -5.73 -8.40 5.34
CA ASP A 401 -5.63 -7.73 6.63
C ASP A 401 -4.89 -8.58 7.69
N ASP A 402 -4.58 -7.95 8.83
CA ASP A 402 -3.89 -8.60 9.96
C ASP A 402 -4.67 -9.78 10.59
N ARG A 403 -5.96 -9.92 10.26
CA ARG A 403 -6.82 -11.03 10.69
C ARG A 403 -6.82 -12.20 9.70
N GLY A 404 -6.07 -12.06 8.60
CA GLY A 404 -6.04 -13.02 7.50
C GLY A 404 -7.31 -13.01 6.64
N ILE A 405 -8.05 -11.91 6.63
CA ILE A 405 -9.17 -11.72 5.70
C ILE A 405 -8.61 -11.18 4.40
N LEU A 406 -8.91 -11.87 3.32
CA LEU A 406 -8.59 -11.47 1.96
C LEU A 406 -9.72 -10.61 1.41
N TYR A 407 -9.36 -9.56 0.71
CA TYR A 407 -10.27 -8.69 -0.02
C TYR A 407 -9.87 -8.74 -1.50
N VAL A 408 -10.79 -9.13 -2.36
CA VAL A 408 -10.54 -9.31 -3.79
C VAL A 408 -11.52 -8.41 -4.57
N CYS A 409 -10.98 -7.50 -5.36
CA CYS A 409 -11.76 -6.72 -6.31
C CYS A 409 -12.08 -7.55 -7.54
N ASP A 410 -13.34 -7.54 -7.96
CA ASP A 410 -13.81 -8.13 -9.21
C ASP A 410 -14.40 -7.03 -10.09
N GLU A 411 -13.69 -6.71 -11.19
CA GLU A 411 -14.08 -5.64 -12.12
C GLU A 411 -15.40 -5.96 -12.84
N ALA A 412 -15.61 -7.22 -13.23
CA ALA A 412 -16.81 -7.62 -13.95
C ALA A 412 -18.07 -7.59 -13.08
N ASP A 413 -17.92 -7.94 -11.81
CA ASP A 413 -19.04 -7.95 -10.84
C ASP A 413 -19.15 -6.59 -10.11
N LYS A 414 -18.21 -5.68 -10.31
CA LYS A 414 -18.12 -4.37 -9.62
C LYS A 414 -18.19 -4.52 -8.11
N SER A 415 -17.47 -5.51 -7.61
CA SER A 415 -17.64 -5.97 -6.23
C SER A 415 -16.31 -6.24 -5.56
N ILE A 416 -16.33 -6.21 -4.22
CA ILE A 416 -15.24 -6.69 -3.38
C ILE A 416 -15.74 -7.93 -2.64
N TYR A 417 -15.09 -9.04 -2.93
CA TYR A 417 -15.29 -10.29 -2.24
C TYR A 417 -14.33 -10.40 -1.07
N ARG A 418 -14.80 -11.00 0.01
CA ARG A 418 -13.99 -11.19 1.21
C ARG A 418 -13.93 -12.66 1.56
N PHE A 419 -12.73 -13.15 1.89
CA PHE A 419 -12.52 -14.55 2.21
C PHE A 419 -11.75 -14.69 3.51
N LYS A 420 -12.06 -15.72 4.29
CA LYS A 420 -11.32 -16.08 5.48
C LYS A 420 -10.99 -17.56 5.47
N LEU A 421 -9.77 -17.93 5.82
CA LEU A 421 -9.38 -19.32 5.97
C LEU A 421 -10.08 -19.91 7.19
N SER A 422 -10.84 -21.00 6.98
CA SER A 422 -11.50 -21.73 8.04
C SER A 422 -10.98 -23.17 8.13
N ASN A 423 -10.82 -23.65 9.35
CA ASN A 423 -10.43 -25.01 9.63
C ASN A 423 -11.66 -25.91 9.96
N ASN A 424 -12.84 -25.30 10.10
CA ASN A 424 -14.06 -26.01 10.49
C ASN A 424 -15.27 -25.42 9.76
N LEU A 425 -15.80 -26.15 8.80
CA LEU A 425 -16.93 -25.73 7.98
C LEU A 425 -18.25 -25.53 8.77
N ASP A 426 -18.36 -26.14 9.95
CA ASP A 426 -19.61 -26.12 10.74
C ASP A 426 -19.68 -24.97 11.76
N GLU A 427 -18.55 -24.36 12.13
CA GLU A 427 -18.50 -23.33 13.18
C GLU A 427 -18.56 -21.89 12.65
N ASP A 428 -18.23 -21.66 11.40
CA ASP A 428 -18.14 -20.31 10.84
C ASP A 428 -19.42 -19.82 10.13
N ILE A 429 -20.47 -20.64 10.06
CA ILE A 429 -21.77 -20.23 9.54
C ILE A 429 -22.64 -19.68 10.69
N ILE A 430 -22.17 -18.66 11.37
CA ILE A 430 -23.06 -17.79 12.16
C ILE A 430 -23.47 -16.65 11.23
N ILE A 431 -24.58 -16.87 10.55
CA ILE A 431 -25.32 -15.79 9.90
C ILE A 431 -25.94 -14.99 11.05
N GLU A 432 -25.38 -13.89 11.43
CA GLU A 432 -26.09 -12.87 12.20
C GLU A 432 -27.08 -12.21 11.24
N ASP A 433 -28.39 -12.54 11.48
CA ASP A 433 -29.54 -11.88 10.84
C ASP A 433 -29.66 -10.41 11.24
#